data_8110fe99e85b1d764bc07f428080545e
#
_entry.id   8110fe99e85b1d764bc07f428080545e
#
_cell.length_a   1.000
_cell.length_b   1.000
_cell.length_c   1.000
_cell.angle_alpha   90.00
_cell.angle_beta   90.00
_cell.angle_gamma   90.00
#
_symmetry.space_group_name_H-M   'P 1'
#
loop_
_entity.id
_entity.type
_entity.pdbx_description
1 polymer ?
#
loop_
_entity_poly.entity_id
_entity_poly.type
_entity_poly.pdbx_seq_one_letter_code
_entity_poly.pdbx_strand_id
1 'polypeptide(L)'
;MNDTRFESCIKCTVCTTSCPVSRVNPRYPGPKQAGPDGERLRLKDGALYDEALKYCINCKRCEVACPSDVKIGDIIQRARAQYSQQKPTLRDAILSHTDLMGTLSTPFAPLVNAATGLKPVRRLLDATLKIDHRRTLPKYGFGTFRRAYRQQADRQAQFSEQVAFFHGCYVNYNHPQLGHDLIRVLNAMGTGVQLLNKEKCCGVPLIANGFFAKARRQAQSNVAAMRETPLPVIATSSTCTFTLRDEYPHLLDVDNQDLRDRIELATRWIWRQLDAGRTLPLRPLPLKVVYHTPCHMEKMGWSLYTLELLRLIPGLQLEVLDSQCCGIAGTYGFKSENYPSSQAIGAPLFRQIEESGADLAITDCETCKWQIEMSTSKRCEHPITLLAQALA
;
A
#
# COMPACT_ATOMS: atom_id res chain seq x y z
N MET A 1 20.01 17.21 2.75
CA MET A 1 19.94 18.14 1.59
C MET A 1 18.63 18.93 1.70
N ASN A 2 18.70 20.26 1.69
CA ASN A 2 17.50 21.08 1.59
C ASN A 2 16.90 20.87 0.20
N ASP A 3 15.76 20.21 0.13
CA ASP A 3 15.03 20.02 -1.12
C ASP A 3 14.34 21.34 -1.49
N THR A 4 14.97 22.13 -2.35
CA THR A 4 14.47 23.43 -2.81
C THR A 4 13.36 23.34 -3.86
N ARG A 5 12.96 22.10 -4.27
CA ARG A 5 11.94 21.89 -5.30
C ARG A 5 10.55 22.45 -4.97
N PHE A 6 10.28 22.78 -3.70
CA PHE A 6 9.06 23.51 -3.33
C PHE A 6 8.99 24.91 -3.96
N GLU A 7 10.13 25.51 -4.34
CA GLU A 7 10.18 26.81 -5.00
C GLU A 7 9.61 26.78 -6.41
N SER A 8 9.59 25.62 -7.07
CA SER A 8 8.94 25.42 -8.39
C SER A 8 7.41 25.55 -8.32
N CYS A 9 6.84 25.72 -7.12
CA CYS A 9 5.40 25.88 -6.94
C CYS A 9 4.91 27.22 -7.50
N ILE A 10 4.12 27.14 -8.59
CA ILE A 10 3.50 28.30 -9.26
C ILE A 10 2.22 28.82 -8.55
N LYS A 11 1.87 28.28 -7.40
CA LYS A 11 0.73 28.68 -6.55
C LYS A 11 -0.66 28.52 -7.21
N CYS A 12 -0.81 27.65 -8.21
CA CYS A 12 -2.05 27.45 -8.96
C CYS A 12 -3.20 26.78 -8.19
N THR A 13 -2.96 26.21 -7.00
CA THR A 13 -3.92 25.54 -6.11
C THR A 13 -4.55 24.22 -6.61
N VAL A 14 -4.23 23.73 -7.79
CA VAL A 14 -4.75 22.45 -8.35
C VAL A 14 -4.57 21.30 -7.37
N CYS A 15 -3.45 21.22 -6.67
CA CYS A 15 -3.21 20.21 -5.64
C CYS A 15 -4.23 20.22 -4.50
N THR A 16 -4.79 21.40 -4.16
CA THR A 16 -5.82 21.52 -3.10
C THR A 16 -7.17 21.03 -3.59
N THR A 17 -7.57 21.31 -4.83
CA THR A 17 -8.82 20.80 -5.41
C THR A 17 -8.79 19.30 -5.61
N SER A 18 -7.62 18.73 -5.91
CA SER A 18 -7.41 17.28 -6.07
C SER A 18 -7.27 16.53 -4.73
N CYS A 19 -7.20 17.23 -3.61
CA CYS A 19 -6.96 16.62 -2.31
C CYS A 19 -8.23 16.02 -1.71
N PRO A 20 -8.29 14.69 -1.47
CA PRO A 20 -9.47 14.07 -0.90
C PRO A 20 -9.72 14.50 0.56
N VAL A 21 -8.67 14.86 1.30
CA VAL A 21 -8.82 15.33 2.69
C VAL A 21 -9.39 16.74 2.75
N SER A 22 -8.90 17.66 1.90
CA SER A 22 -9.42 19.05 1.87
C SER A 22 -10.90 19.12 1.54
N ARG A 23 -11.41 18.16 0.76
CA ARG A 23 -12.83 18.10 0.41
C ARG A 23 -13.75 17.78 1.58
N VAL A 24 -13.26 17.07 2.60
CA VAL A 24 -14.09 16.53 3.69
C VAL A 24 -13.70 17.04 5.09
N ASN A 25 -12.51 17.61 5.24
CA ASN A 25 -12.02 18.11 6.53
C ASN A 25 -11.68 19.60 6.45
N PRO A 26 -12.53 20.49 6.96
CA PRO A 26 -12.31 21.94 6.92
C PRO A 26 -11.11 22.40 7.77
N ARG A 27 -10.59 21.54 8.67
CA ARG A 27 -9.39 21.83 9.45
C ARG A 27 -8.10 21.64 8.66
N TYR A 28 -8.17 21.04 7.47
CA TYR A 28 -7.01 20.85 6.61
C TYR A 28 -6.98 21.92 5.51
N PRO A 29 -6.06 22.88 5.56
CA PRO A 29 -6.02 23.98 4.61
C PRO A 29 -5.59 23.56 3.19
N GLY A 30 -5.21 22.31 3.03
CA GLY A 30 -4.82 21.72 1.76
C GLY A 30 -3.31 21.60 1.55
N PRO A 31 -2.92 20.80 0.54
CA PRO A 31 -1.53 20.46 0.29
C PRO A 31 -0.65 21.67 -0.05
N LYS A 32 -1.17 22.65 -0.78
CA LYS A 32 -0.41 23.87 -1.13
C LYS A 32 0.05 24.61 0.12
N GLN A 33 -0.86 24.86 1.05
CA GLN A 33 -0.55 25.60 2.27
C GLN A 33 0.28 24.75 3.25
N ALA A 34 -0.07 23.47 3.44
CA ALA A 34 0.66 22.59 4.33
C ALA A 34 2.07 22.24 3.82
N GLY A 35 2.24 22.12 2.50
CA GLY A 35 3.50 21.78 1.83
C GLY A 35 4.31 23.04 1.46
N PRO A 36 4.33 23.45 0.18
CA PRO A 36 5.28 24.48 -0.30
C PRO A 36 5.16 25.84 0.37
N ASP A 37 3.95 26.33 0.68
CA ASP A 37 3.82 27.62 1.39
C ASP A 37 4.27 27.50 2.84
N GLY A 38 3.89 26.43 3.54
CA GLY A 38 4.33 26.15 4.90
C GLY A 38 5.85 25.95 5.00
N GLU A 39 6.47 25.33 3.98
CA GLU A 39 7.92 25.13 3.97
C GLU A 39 8.68 26.45 3.89
N ARG A 40 8.22 27.39 3.06
CA ARG A 40 8.80 28.73 3.03
C ARG A 40 8.77 29.44 4.39
N LEU A 41 7.73 29.20 5.18
CA LEU A 41 7.63 29.73 6.54
C LEU A 41 8.53 28.98 7.52
N ARG A 42 8.56 27.65 7.45
CA ARG A 42 9.41 26.80 8.32
C ARG A 42 10.91 27.06 8.13
N LEU A 43 11.35 27.40 6.92
CA LEU A 43 12.74 27.80 6.66
C LEU A 43 13.09 29.14 7.30
N LYS A 44 12.11 30.04 7.51
CA LYS A 44 12.33 31.33 8.20
C LYS A 44 12.23 31.19 9.71
N ASP A 45 11.33 30.34 10.17
CA ASP A 45 11.11 30.05 11.59
C ASP A 45 11.06 28.53 11.80
N GLY A 46 12.20 27.96 12.18
CA GLY A 46 12.37 26.52 12.39
C GLY A 46 11.55 25.96 13.56
N ALA A 47 10.90 26.80 14.38
CA ALA A 47 9.97 26.38 15.43
C ALA A 47 8.53 26.26 14.93
N LEU A 48 8.23 26.76 13.73
CA LEU A 48 6.87 26.75 13.17
C LEU A 48 6.39 25.33 12.87
N TYR A 49 5.39 24.89 13.61
CA TYR A 49 4.69 23.63 13.34
C TYR A 49 3.20 23.89 13.21
N ASP A 50 2.65 23.53 12.07
CA ASP A 50 1.20 23.53 11.84
C ASP A 50 0.62 22.16 12.15
N GLU A 51 -0.22 22.07 13.19
CA GLU A 51 -0.91 20.82 13.54
C GLU A 51 -1.75 20.23 12.39
N ALA A 52 -2.15 21.05 11.42
CA ALA A 52 -2.88 20.61 10.25
C ALA A 52 -2.10 19.57 9.41
N LEU A 53 -0.77 19.53 9.52
CA LEU A 53 0.08 18.54 8.86
C LEU A 53 -0.32 17.09 9.19
N LYS A 54 -0.90 16.85 10.39
CA LYS A 54 -1.37 15.51 10.82
C LYS A 54 -2.51 14.97 9.96
N TYR A 55 -3.25 15.82 9.26
CA TYR A 55 -4.37 15.40 8.42
C TYR A 55 -3.93 14.87 7.05
N CYS A 56 -2.70 15.16 6.61
CA CYS A 56 -2.19 14.62 5.36
C CYS A 56 -2.05 13.10 5.43
N ILE A 57 -2.74 12.41 4.52
CA ILE A 57 -2.76 10.94 4.44
C ILE A 57 -1.70 10.36 3.47
N ASN A 58 -0.81 11.19 2.96
CA ASN A 58 0.31 10.80 2.08
C ASN A 58 -0.11 10.01 0.81
N CYS A 59 -1.29 10.29 0.25
CA CYS A 59 -1.82 9.58 -0.92
C CYS A 59 -1.20 10.02 -2.26
N LYS A 60 -0.34 11.03 -2.28
CA LYS A 60 0.36 11.58 -3.46
C LYS A 60 -0.52 12.18 -4.58
N ARG A 61 -1.84 12.22 -4.45
CA ARG A 61 -2.73 12.79 -5.49
C ARG A 61 -2.43 14.26 -5.79
N CYS A 62 -1.99 15.02 -4.80
CA CYS A 62 -1.53 16.40 -4.99
C CYS A 62 -0.26 16.49 -5.86
N GLU A 63 0.59 15.47 -5.84
CA GLU A 63 1.78 15.37 -6.69
C GLU A 63 1.45 14.93 -8.11
N VAL A 64 0.48 14.00 -8.27
CA VAL A 64 -0.04 13.59 -9.58
C VAL A 64 -0.65 14.77 -10.32
N ALA A 65 -1.39 15.62 -9.60
CA ALA A 65 -2.06 16.78 -10.17
C ALA A 65 -1.14 18.01 -10.34
N CYS A 66 0.10 17.98 -9.85
CA CYS A 66 0.99 19.16 -9.86
C CYS A 66 1.63 19.37 -11.23
N PRO A 67 1.35 20.49 -11.94
CA PRO A 67 1.93 20.74 -13.25
C PRO A 67 3.45 21.03 -13.19
N SER A 68 3.97 21.36 -12.00
CA SER A 68 5.40 21.66 -11.77
C SER A 68 6.13 20.50 -11.05
N ASP A 69 5.56 19.31 -10.97
CA ASP A 69 6.10 18.10 -10.31
C ASP A 69 6.66 18.35 -8.90
N VAL A 70 6.07 19.27 -8.15
CA VAL A 70 6.46 19.51 -6.75
C VAL A 70 6.08 18.30 -5.90
N LYS A 71 7.02 17.77 -5.13
CA LYS A 71 6.82 16.60 -4.24
C LYS A 71 6.13 17.03 -2.94
N ILE A 72 4.89 17.48 -3.06
CA ILE A 72 4.13 18.15 -2.00
C ILE A 72 3.91 17.21 -0.81
N GLY A 73 3.59 15.95 -1.05
CA GLY A 73 3.40 14.95 -0.01
C GLY A 73 4.69 14.70 0.77
N ASP A 74 5.83 14.63 0.08
CA ASP A 74 7.14 14.45 0.72
C ASP A 74 7.50 15.65 1.61
N ILE A 75 7.28 16.88 1.13
CA ILE A 75 7.47 18.10 1.94
C ILE A 75 6.67 18.02 3.24
N ILE A 76 5.38 17.66 3.16
CA ILE A 76 4.50 17.55 4.32
C ILE A 76 4.99 16.43 5.27
N GLN A 77 5.36 15.26 4.74
CA GLN A 77 5.82 14.15 5.59
C GLN A 77 7.18 14.46 6.25
N ARG A 78 8.10 15.11 5.54
CA ARG A 78 9.37 15.59 6.11
C ARG A 78 9.13 16.62 7.20
N ALA A 79 8.23 17.58 6.98
CA ALA A 79 7.84 18.55 8.00
C ALA A 79 7.25 17.89 9.25
N ARG A 80 6.41 16.86 9.09
CA ARG A 80 5.93 16.03 10.21
C ARG A 80 7.07 15.33 10.95
N ALA A 81 8.03 14.77 10.22
CA ALA A 81 9.17 14.09 10.82
C ALA A 81 10.07 15.03 11.63
N GLN A 82 10.29 16.24 11.13
CA GLN A 82 11.26 17.20 11.68
C GLN A 82 10.67 18.07 12.79
N TYR A 83 9.45 18.56 12.60
CA TYR A 83 8.89 19.61 13.46
C TYR A 83 7.79 19.12 14.42
N SER A 84 7.27 17.89 14.24
CA SER A 84 6.24 17.38 15.15
C SER A 84 6.80 17.12 16.55
N GLN A 85 6.20 17.76 17.54
CA GLN A 85 6.49 17.50 18.96
C GLN A 85 5.63 16.35 19.52
N GLN A 86 4.68 15.85 18.76
CA GLN A 86 3.78 14.78 19.18
C GLN A 86 4.52 13.43 19.20
N LYS A 87 4.60 12.82 20.37
CA LYS A 87 5.13 11.46 20.50
C LYS A 87 4.07 10.44 20.06
N PRO A 88 4.45 9.41 19.29
CA PRO A 88 3.56 8.31 18.97
C PRO A 88 3.01 7.62 20.21
N THR A 89 1.72 7.29 20.18
CA THR A 89 1.03 6.61 21.30
C THR A 89 1.23 5.10 21.27
N LEU A 90 0.80 4.39 22.32
CA LEU A 90 0.76 2.92 22.35
C LEU A 90 -0.05 2.35 21.18
N ARG A 91 -1.21 2.96 20.86
CA ARG A 91 -2.00 2.62 19.68
C ARG A 91 -1.18 2.70 18.41
N ASP A 92 -0.47 3.82 18.22
CA ASP A 92 0.34 4.05 17.03
C ASP A 92 1.45 3.00 16.93
N ALA A 93 2.04 2.60 18.05
CA ALA A 93 3.02 1.52 18.10
C ALA A 93 2.39 0.17 17.69
N ILE A 94 1.22 -0.19 18.22
CA ILE A 94 0.52 -1.43 17.87
C ILE A 94 0.19 -1.47 16.37
N LEU A 95 -0.38 -0.39 15.82
CA LEU A 95 -0.77 -0.32 14.42
C LEU A 95 0.42 -0.28 13.44
N SER A 96 1.61 0.14 13.91
CA SER A 96 2.77 0.35 13.06
C SER A 96 3.75 -0.82 13.02
N HIS A 97 3.85 -1.59 14.11
CA HIS A 97 4.83 -2.66 14.25
C HIS A 97 4.30 -3.97 13.68
N THR A 98 3.94 -3.97 12.40
CA THR A 98 3.25 -5.09 11.73
C THR A 98 4.02 -6.40 11.78
N ASP A 99 5.35 -6.38 11.68
CA ASP A 99 6.18 -7.61 11.78
C ASP A 99 6.12 -8.21 13.20
N LEU A 100 6.17 -7.36 14.23
CA LEU A 100 6.08 -7.80 15.62
C LEU A 100 4.69 -8.35 15.92
N MET A 101 3.65 -7.59 15.55
CA MET A 101 2.26 -7.99 15.77
C MET A 101 1.93 -9.27 14.99
N GLY A 102 2.41 -9.39 13.75
CA GLY A 102 2.26 -10.59 12.95
C GLY A 102 2.95 -11.81 13.56
N THR A 103 4.18 -11.65 14.02
CA THR A 103 4.95 -12.72 14.67
C THR A 103 4.29 -13.21 15.95
N LEU A 104 3.76 -12.31 16.77
CA LEU A 104 3.08 -12.65 18.02
C LEU A 104 1.68 -13.25 17.80
N SER A 105 0.95 -12.76 16.80
CA SER A 105 -0.45 -13.14 16.59
C SER A 105 -0.62 -14.40 15.75
N THR A 106 0.27 -14.66 14.78
CA THR A 106 0.12 -15.80 13.85
C THR A 106 0.07 -17.17 14.55
N PRO A 107 0.89 -17.47 15.59
CA PRO A 107 0.78 -18.75 16.29
C PRO A 107 -0.59 -18.98 16.96
N PHE A 108 -1.27 -17.90 17.32
CA PHE A 108 -2.57 -17.90 17.98
C PHE A 108 -3.69 -17.33 17.07
N ALA A 109 -3.50 -17.37 15.74
CA ALA A 109 -4.39 -16.74 14.78
C ALA A 109 -5.89 -17.09 14.96
N PRO A 110 -6.30 -18.36 15.23
CA PRO A 110 -7.71 -18.68 15.47
C PRO A 110 -8.31 -17.89 16.64
N LEU A 111 -7.58 -17.84 17.75
CA LEU A 111 -8.02 -17.16 18.96
C LEU A 111 -8.05 -15.64 18.77
N VAL A 112 -6.97 -15.08 18.20
CA VAL A 112 -6.87 -13.63 17.93
C VAL A 112 -7.96 -13.18 16.96
N ASN A 113 -8.18 -13.94 15.87
CA ASN A 113 -9.21 -13.62 14.88
C ASN A 113 -10.63 -13.73 15.47
N ALA A 114 -10.89 -14.74 16.29
CA ALA A 114 -12.16 -14.87 17.01
C ALA A 114 -12.38 -13.69 17.98
N ALA A 115 -11.39 -13.39 18.81
CA ALA A 115 -11.47 -12.31 19.79
C ALA A 115 -11.70 -10.94 19.12
N THR A 116 -10.91 -10.60 18.08
CA THR A 116 -11.04 -9.32 17.37
C THR A 116 -12.33 -9.23 16.53
N GLY A 117 -12.96 -10.36 16.22
CA GLY A 117 -14.29 -10.45 15.60
C GLY A 117 -15.42 -10.04 16.53
N LEU A 118 -15.24 -10.16 17.85
CA LEU A 118 -16.29 -9.89 18.84
C LEU A 118 -16.54 -8.39 19.02
N LYS A 119 -17.79 -7.97 18.94
CA LYS A 119 -18.20 -6.55 19.15
C LYS A 119 -17.74 -6.00 20.52
N PRO A 120 -17.87 -6.73 21.66
CA PRO A 120 -17.39 -6.24 22.96
C PRO A 120 -15.88 -5.96 22.96
N VAL A 121 -15.06 -6.85 22.37
CA VAL A 121 -13.61 -6.66 22.29
C VAL A 121 -13.27 -5.40 21.47
N ARG A 122 -13.91 -5.21 20.33
CA ARG A 122 -13.71 -4.00 19.51
C ARG A 122 -14.12 -2.72 20.25
N ARG A 123 -15.22 -2.75 21.03
CA ARG A 123 -15.62 -1.61 21.88
C ARG A 123 -14.59 -1.32 22.98
N LEU A 124 -14.01 -2.38 23.58
CA LEU A 124 -12.94 -2.22 24.55
C LEU A 124 -11.68 -1.60 23.92
N LEU A 125 -11.29 -2.05 22.72
CA LEU A 125 -10.18 -1.45 21.96
C LEU A 125 -10.44 0.02 21.60
N ASP A 126 -11.68 0.37 21.29
CA ASP A 126 -12.07 1.76 21.04
C ASP A 126 -11.99 2.60 22.33
N ALA A 127 -12.53 2.12 23.42
CA ALA A 127 -12.51 2.82 24.71
C ALA A 127 -11.08 3.08 25.21
N THR A 128 -10.19 2.07 25.08
CA THR A 128 -8.83 2.10 25.66
C THR A 128 -7.78 2.64 24.70
N LEU A 129 -7.80 2.20 23.46
CA LEU A 129 -6.77 2.50 22.44
C LEU A 129 -7.26 3.46 21.35
N LYS A 130 -8.54 3.84 21.35
CA LYS A 130 -9.13 4.68 20.28
C LYS A 130 -8.95 4.06 18.88
N ILE A 131 -9.05 2.73 18.80
CA ILE A 131 -9.18 1.98 17.54
C ILE A 131 -10.68 1.79 17.31
N ASP A 132 -11.22 2.37 16.25
CA ASP A 132 -12.65 2.48 16.03
C ASP A 132 -13.34 1.09 16.00
N HIS A 133 -14.35 0.90 16.84
CA HIS A 133 -15.06 -0.37 17.00
C HIS A 133 -15.86 -0.80 15.76
N ARG A 134 -16.16 0.14 14.85
CA ARG A 134 -16.84 -0.15 13.58
C ARG A 134 -15.90 -0.80 12.57
N ARG A 135 -14.57 -0.70 12.76
CA ARG A 135 -13.57 -1.37 11.94
C ARG A 135 -13.47 -2.85 12.26
N THR A 136 -13.37 -3.66 11.22
CA THR A 136 -12.85 -5.02 11.36
C THR A 136 -11.34 -4.97 11.30
N LEU A 137 -10.67 -5.65 12.24
CA LEU A 137 -9.22 -5.74 12.20
C LEU A 137 -8.79 -6.80 11.18
N PRO A 138 -7.63 -6.60 10.50
CA PRO A 138 -7.10 -7.59 9.57
C PRO A 138 -6.91 -8.94 10.26
N LYS A 139 -7.38 -10.00 9.63
CA LYS A 139 -7.21 -11.37 10.15
C LYS A 139 -5.78 -11.84 9.94
N TYR A 140 -5.27 -12.66 10.84
CA TYR A 140 -4.00 -13.36 10.68
C TYR A 140 -4.21 -14.74 10.05
N GLY A 141 -3.27 -15.12 9.16
CA GLY A 141 -3.26 -16.45 8.54
C GLY A 141 -2.83 -17.55 9.52
N PHE A 142 -3.15 -18.80 9.20
CA PHE A 142 -2.70 -19.98 9.94
C PHE A 142 -1.26 -20.33 9.56
N GLY A 143 -0.29 -19.65 10.15
CA GLY A 143 1.12 -19.73 9.81
C GLY A 143 1.57 -18.60 8.87
N THR A 144 2.88 -18.42 8.76
CA THR A 144 3.47 -17.38 7.92
C THR A 144 3.72 -17.92 6.51
N PHE A 145 3.58 -17.04 5.49
CA PHE A 145 3.96 -17.39 4.11
C PHE A 145 5.42 -17.85 4.01
N ARG A 146 6.35 -17.16 4.69
CA ARG A 146 7.76 -17.53 4.70
C ARG A 146 8.00 -18.94 5.24
N ARG A 147 7.23 -19.40 6.24
CA ARG A 147 7.33 -20.77 6.74
C ARG A 147 6.81 -21.78 5.71
N ALA A 148 5.66 -21.50 5.11
CA ALA A 148 5.09 -22.36 4.07
C ALA A 148 5.99 -22.43 2.81
N TYR A 149 6.58 -21.31 2.41
CA TYR A 149 7.49 -21.24 1.27
C TYR A 149 8.70 -22.19 1.42
N ARG A 150 9.24 -22.36 2.64
CA ARG A 150 10.39 -23.26 2.87
C ARG A 150 10.18 -24.67 2.35
N GLN A 151 8.94 -25.17 2.31
CA GLN A 151 8.60 -26.51 1.83
C GLN A 151 8.74 -26.65 0.31
N GLN A 152 8.79 -25.54 -0.41
CA GLN A 152 8.92 -25.53 -1.88
C GLN A 152 10.16 -24.78 -2.37
N ALA A 153 11.02 -24.30 -1.48
CA ALA A 153 12.19 -23.51 -1.82
C ALA A 153 13.12 -24.22 -2.82
N ASP A 154 13.41 -25.49 -2.59
CA ASP A 154 14.26 -26.29 -3.48
C ASP A 154 13.64 -26.46 -4.88
N ARG A 155 12.33 -26.61 -4.96
CA ARG A 155 11.61 -26.65 -6.25
C ARG A 155 11.71 -25.29 -6.96
N GLN A 156 11.57 -24.18 -6.23
CA GLN A 156 11.70 -22.85 -6.81
C GLN A 156 13.12 -22.58 -7.32
N ALA A 157 14.14 -23.11 -6.66
CA ALA A 157 15.54 -22.98 -7.08
C ALA A 157 15.88 -23.73 -8.38
N GLN A 158 15.04 -24.69 -8.81
CA GLN A 158 15.26 -25.46 -10.04
C GLN A 158 14.91 -24.69 -11.32
N PHE A 159 14.13 -23.60 -11.23
CA PHE A 159 13.82 -22.78 -12.39
C PHE A 159 15.08 -22.03 -12.85
N SER A 160 15.35 -22.06 -14.15
CA SER A 160 16.48 -21.34 -14.76
C SER A 160 16.37 -19.84 -14.64
N GLU A 161 15.13 -19.34 -14.64
CA GLU A 161 14.83 -17.93 -14.41
C GLU A 161 14.10 -17.75 -13.10
N GLN A 162 14.49 -16.72 -12.38
CA GLN A 162 13.95 -16.44 -11.07
C GLN A 162 13.71 -14.94 -10.86
N VAL A 163 12.82 -14.64 -9.92
CA VAL A 163 12.61 -13.28 -9.38
C VAL A 163 12.74 -13.32 -7.86
N ALA A 164 13.20 -12.23 -7.28
CA ALA A 164 13.16 -12.02 -5.85
C ALA A 164 11.79 -11.46 -5.45
N PHE A 165 11.11 -12.10 -4.51
CA PHE A 165 9.79 -11.66 -4.05
C PHE A 165 9.89 -10.94 -2.71
N PHE A 166 9.56 -9.64 -2.73
CA PHE A 166 9.27 -8.86 -1.54
C PHE A 166 7.81 -9.10 -1.15
N HIS A 167 7.58 -10.04 -0.24
CA HIS A 167 6.22 -10.45 0.14
C HIS A 167 5.52 -9.45 1.08
N GLY A 168 6.28 -8.63 1.82
CA GLY A 168 5.72 -7.69 2.79
C GLY A 168 5.02 -8.35 3.99
N CYS A 169 4.51 -7.51 4.90
CA CYS A 169 3.83 -7.99 6.09
C CYS A 169 2.46 -8.61 5.79
N TYR A 170 1.74 -8.07 4.81
CA TYR A 170 0.39 -8.55 4.47
C TYR A 170 0.40 -10.00 3.98
N VAL A 171 1.22 -10.31 2.98
CA VAL A 171 1.34 -11.67 2.46
C VAL A 171 1.89 -12.60 3.53
N ASN A 172 2.87 -12.14 4.32
CA ASN A 172 3.50 -13.01 5.31
C ASN A 172 2.56 -13.41 6.44
N TYR A 173 1.73 -12.48 6.93
CA TYR A 173 0.98 -12.68 8.17
C TYR A 173 -0.54 -12.70 8.00
N ASN A 174 -1.07 -11.94 7.04
CA ASN A 174 -2.52 -11.77 6.90
C ASN A 174 -3.11 -12.61 5.76
N HIS A 175 -2.43 -12.69 4.62
CA HIS A 175 -2.95 -13.37 3.43
C HIS A 175 -1.89 -14.21 2.69
N PRO A 176 -1.38 -15.30 3.32
CA PRO A 176 -0.35 -16.18 2.71
C PRO A 176 -0.76 -16.73 1.34
N GLN A 177 -2.06 -16.91 1.10
CA GLN A 177 -2.59 -17.42 -0.16
C GLN A 177 -2.19 -16.55 -1.35
N LEU A 178 -2.16 -15.22 -1.21
CA LEU A 178 -1.72 -14.33 -2.30
C LEU A 178 -0.27 -14.60 -2.73
N GLY A 179 0.60 -14.95 -1.79
CA GLY A 179 1.97 -15.35 -2.11
C GLY A 179 2.03 -16.70 -2.87
N HIS A 180 1.19 -17.64 -2.49
CA HIS A 180 1.07 -18.92 -3.21
C HIS A 180 0.47 -18.73 -4.60
N ASP A 181 -0.52 -17.86 -4.75
CA ASP A 181 -1.11 -17.50 -6.04
C ASP A 181 -0.06 -16.88 -6.97
N LEU A 182 0.77 -15.97 -6.47
CA LEU A 182 1.87 -15.39 -7.24
C LEU A 182 2.86 -16.45 -7.70
N ILE A 183 3.28 -17.37 -6.82
CA ILE A 183 4.18 -18.47 -7.18
C ILE A 183 3.56 -19.35 -8.27
N ARG A 184 2.27 -19.67 -8.18
CA ARG A 184 1.57 -20.46 -9.20
C ARG A 184 1.58 -19.78 -10.57
N VAL A 185 1.27 -18.48 -10.59
CA VAL A 185 1.27 -17.69 -11.84
C VAL A 185 2.67 -17.65 -12.45
N LEU A 186 3.70 -17.38 -11.66
CA LEU A 186 5.08 -17.29 -12.13
C LEU A 186 5.61 -18.66 -12.60
N ASN A 187 5.32 -19.73 -11.86
CA ASN A 187 5.71 -21.08 -12.25
C ASN A 187 5.04 -21.52 -13.58
N ALA A 188 3.79 -21.11 -13.81
CA ALA A 188 3.11 -21.37 -15.09
C ALA A 188 3.79 -20.64 -16.27
N MET A 189 4.54 -19.57 -16.00
CA MET A 189 5.38 -18.84 -16.96
C MET A 189 6.83 -19.36 -17.03
N GLY A 190 7.17 -20.44 -16.31
CA GLY A 190 8.52 -20.96 -16.25
C GLY A 190 9.48 -20.17 -15.37
N THR A 191 8.97 -19.36 -14.43
CA THR A 191 9.77 -18.51 -13.54
C THR A 191 9.65 -18.98 -12.09
N GLY A 192 10.80 -19.18 -11.44
CA GLY A 192 10.91 -19.49 -10.01
C GLY A 192 10.90 -18.22 -9.15
N VAL A 193 10.68 -18.41 -7.87
CA VAL A 193 10.59 -17.31 -6.89
C VAL A 193 11.60 -17.53 -5.78
N GLN A 194 12.43 -16.53 -5.50
CA GLN A 194 13.32 -16.50 -4.35
C GLN A 194 12.80 -15.49 -3.33
N LEU A 195 12.82 -15.82 -2.03
CA LEU A 195 12.49 -14.84 -1.00
C LEU A 195 13.75 -14.07 -0.56
N LEU A 196 13.59 -12.77 -0.31
CA LEU A 196 14.66 -11.94 0.23
C LEU A 196 15.02 -12.37 1.66
N ASN A 197 16.33 -12.40 1.97
CA ASN A 197 16.80 -12.66 3.31
C ASN A 197 16.49 -11.47 4.23
N LYS A 198 16.12 -11.75 5.50
CA LYS A 198 15.93 -10.73 6.54
C LYS A 198 14.99 -9.57 6.13
N GLU A 199 14.10 -9.79 5.16
CA GLU A 199 13.07 -8.83 4.76
C GLU A 199 12.27 -8.35 5.97
N LYS A 200 11.96 -7.05 5.98
CA LYS A 200 11.08 -6.37 6.93
C LYS A 200 9.90 -5.74 6.20
N CYS A 201 8.86 -5.37 6.94
CA CYS A 201 7.80 -4.53 6.39
C CYS A 201 8.38 -3.32 5.64
N CYS A 202 7.74 -2.88 4.57
CA CYS A 202 8.20 -1.71 3.77
C CYS A 202 8.33 -0.42 4.61
N GLY A 203 7.68 -0.33 5.76
CA GLY A 203 7.79 0.80 6.69
C GLY A 203 6.66 1.83 6.60
N VAL A 204 5.74 1.72 5.64
CA VAL A 204 4.59 2.66 5.52
C VAL A 204 3.81 2.84 6.82
N PRO A 205 3.45 1.79 7.58
CA PRO A 205 2.75 1.96 8.85
C PRO A 205 3.56 2.76 9.88
N LEU A 206 4.89 2.62 9.87
CA LEU A 206 5.79 3.39 10.73
C LEU A 206 5.83 4.87 10.32
N ILE A 207 5.97 5.16 9.02
CA ILE A 207 5.95 6.52 8.46
C ILE A 207 4.63 7.20 8.81
N ALA A 208 3.51 6.53 8.57
CA ALA A 208 2.17 7.06 8.81
C ALA A 208 1.92 7.45 10.28
N ASN A 209 2.63 6.82 11.21
CA ASN A 209 2.49 7.05 12.65
C ASN A 209 3.69 7.77 13.29
N GLY A 210 4.61 8.33 12.50
CA GLY A 210 5.69 9.17 12.99
C GLY A 210 6.93 8.43 13.50
N PHE A 211 7.05 7.12 13.27
CA PHE A 211 8.23 6.33 13.65
C PHE A 211 9.34 6.36 12.57
N PHE A 212 9.70 7.54 12.07
CA PHE A 212 10.60 7.69 10.92
C PHE A 212 11.98 7.04 11.14
N ALA A 213 12.60 7.19 12.33
CA ALA A 213 13.88 6.56 12.62
C ALA A 213 13.83 5.02 12.53
N LYS A 214 12.71 4.41 12.94
CA LYS A 214 12.53 2.97 12.82
C LYS A 214 12.23 2.55 11.39
N ALA A 215 11.43 3.34 10.67
CA ALA A 215 11.18 3.13 9.23
C ALA A 215 12.50 3.18 8.44
N ARG A 216 13.39 4.13 8.72
CA ARG A 216 14.72 4.23 8.11
C ARG A 216 15.56 2.97 8.36
N ARG A 217 15.59 2.44 9.57
CA ARG A 217 16.31 1.18 9.86
C ARG A 217 15.74 -0.02 9.09
N GLN A 218 14.41 -0.12 8.97
CA GLN A 218 13.80 -1.16 8.15
C GLN A 218 14.13 -0.99 6.67
N ALA A 219 14.10 0.23 6.15
CA ALA A 219 14.49 0.55 4.78
C ALA A 219 15.95 0.14 4.50
N GLN A 220 16.87 0.46 5.40
CA GLN A 220 18.27 0.04 5.29
C GLN A 220 18.41 -1.49 5.25
N SER A 221 17.67 -2.21 6.10
CA SER A 221 17.67 -3.68 6.10
C SER A 221 17.13 -4.24 4.78
N ASN A 222 16.03 -3.68 4.26
CA ASN A 222 15.44 -4.12 3.00
C ASN A 222 16.35 -3.82 1.80
N VAL A 223 16.98 -2.65 1.75
CA VAL A 223 17.95 -2.28 0.70
C VAL A 223 19.15 -3.23 0.72
N ALA A 224 19.68 -3.54 1.91
CA ALA A 224 20.77 -4.53 2.05
C ALA A 224 20.35 -5.91 1.54
N ALA A 225 19.13 -6.39 1.92
CA ALA A 225 18.62 -7.67 1.46
C ALA A 225 18.40 -7.73 -0.06
N MET A 226 17.97 -6.64 -0.68
CA MET A 226 17.82 -6.57 -2.14
C MET A 226 19.14 -6.53 -2.89
N ARG A 227 20.20 -5.99 -2.26
CA ARG A 227 21.57 -6.00 -2.82
C ARG A 227 22.25 -7.36 -2.77
N GLU A 228 21.78 -8.28 -1.91
CA GLU A 228 22.30 -9.66 -1.82
C GLU A 228 21.96 -10.50 -3.08
N THR A 229 21.05 -10.05 -3.94
CA THR A 229 20.62 -10.78 -5.15
C THR A 229 20.65 -9.87 -6.39
N PRO A 230 21.06 -10.37 -7.57
CA PRO A 230 20.96 -9.63 -8.82
C PRO A 230 19.57 -9.68 -9.45
N LEU A 231 18.65 -10.48 -8.93
CA LEU A 231 17.33 -10.74 -9.51
C LEU A 231 16.43 -9.50 -9.54
N PRO A 232 15.48 -9.39 -10.48
CA PRO A 232 14.39 -8.44 -10.38
C PRO A 232 13.64 -8.64 -9.06
N VAL A 233 13.32 -7.56 -8.37
CA VAL A 233 12.57 -7.59 -7.10
C VAL A 233 11.12 -7.22 -7.38
N ILE A 234 10.20 -8.14 -7.13
CA ILE A 234 8.77 -7.90 -7.36
C ILE A 234 7.99 -7.90 -6.05
N ALA A 235 6.95 -7.11 -5.99
CA ALA A 235 6.00 -7.09 -4.87
C ALA A 235 4.56 -7.12 -5.39
N THR A 236 3.63 -7.69 -4.63
CA THR A 236 2.20 -7.65 -4.97
C THR A 236 1.54 -6.34 -4.61
N SER A 237 2.04 -5.62 -3.62
CA SER A 237 1.47 -4.38 -3.12
C SER A 237 1.99 -3.15 -3.87
N SER A 238 1.09 -2.38 -4.47
CA SER A 238 1.44 -1.08 -5.07
C SER A 238 2.01 -0.10 -4.05
N THR A 239 1.53 -0.14 -2.80
CA THR A 239 2.05 0.67 -1.70
C THR A 239 3.47 0.28 -1.33
N CYS A 240 3.76 -1.02 -1.17
CA CYS A 240 5.12 -1.48 -0.88
C CYS A 240 6.06 -1.12 -2.03
N THR A 241 5.67 -1.38 -3.28
CA THR A 241 6.47 -1.07 -4.47
C THR A 241 6.85 0.41 -4.53
N PHE A 242 5.87 1.30 -4.37
CA PHE A 242 6.09 2.75 -4.36
C PHE A 242 7.05 3.15 -3.23
N THR A 243 6.85 2.61 -2.03
CA THR A 243 7.70 2.94 -0.88
C THR A 243 9.14 2.50 -1.07
N LEU A 244 9.36 1.27 -1.54
CA LEU A 244 10.70 0.74 -1.84
C LEU A 244 11.44 1.57 -2.90
N ARG A 245 10.71 2.07 -3.91
CA ARG A 245 11.29 2.81 -5.04
C ARG A 245 11.52 4.29 -4.74
N ASP A 246 10.52 4.93 -4.15
CA ASP A 246 10.43 6.40 -4.14
C ASP A 246 10.46 6.99 -2.72
N GLU A 247 9.81 6.37 -1.72
CA GLU A 247 9.81 6.93 -0.37
C GLU A 247 11.11 6.66 0.40
N TYR A 248 11.82 5.58 0.12
CA TYR A 248 13.10 5.30 0.76
C TYR A 248 14.11 6.42 0.55
N PRO A 249 14.41 6.88 -0.68
CA PRO A 249 15.32 8.01 -0.86
C PRO A 249 14.67 9.35 -0.46
N HIS A 250 13.38 9.55 -0.73
CA HIS A 250 12.75 10.86 -0.57
C HIS A 250 12.32 11.18 0.86
N LEU A 251 11.89 10.18 1.65
CA LEU A 251 11.40 10.39 3.02
C LEU A 251 12.33 9.87 4.10
N LEU A 252 13.10 8.83 3.80
CA LEU A 252 13.92 8.14 4.78
C LEU A 252 15.41 8.36 4.58
N ASP A 253 15.82 9.10 3.56
CA ASP A 253 17.22 9.35 3.17
C ASP A 253 18.03 8.03 3.05
N VAL A 254 17.41 6.98 2.51
CA VAL A 254 18.03 5.69 2.24
C VAL A 254 18.20 5.54 0.74
N ASP A 255 19.45 5.62 0.28
CA ASP A 255 19.77 5.49 -1.13
C ASP A 255 19.49 4.09 -1.67
N ASN A 256 18.80 4.03 -2.80
CA ASN A 256 18.41 2.82 -3.52
C ASN A 256 18.49 3.01 -5.04
N GLN A 257 19.26 3.98 -5.51
CA GLN A 257 19.32 4.34 -6.93
C GLN A 257 19.76 3.16 -7.79
N ASP A 258 20.66 2.33 -7.30
CA ASP A 258 21.16 1.10 -7.92
C ASP A 258 20.10 -0.02 -8.01
N LEU A 259 19.07 0.05 -7.19
CA LEU A 259 18.00 -0.97 -7.11
C LEU A 259 16.71 -0.53 -7.79
N ARG A 260 16.50 0.77 -7.92
CA ARG A 260 15.20 1.36 -8.26
C ARG A 260 14.56 0.75 -9.50
N ASP A 261 15.34 0.52 -10.54
CA ASP A 261 14.81 -0.03 -11.80
C ASP A 261 14.58 -1.54 -11.77
N ARG A 262 15.13 -2.22 -10.77
CA ARG A 262 14.90 -3.65 -10.51
C ARG A 262 13.67 -3.91 -9.64
N ILE A 263 13.12 -2.89 -8.96
CA ILE A 263 11.95 -3.04 -8.08
C ILE A 263 10.70 -2.79 -8.92
N GLU A 264 9.85 -3.79 -9.06
CA GLU A 264 8.63 -3.73 -9.86
C GLU A 264 7.40 -4.24 -9.10
N LEU A 265 6.23 -3.80 -9.56
CA LEU A 265 4.98 -4.43 -9.16
C LEU A 265 4.83 -5.76 -9.92
N ALA A 266 4.36 -6.81 -9.25
CA ALA A 266 4.25 -8.14 -9.84
C ALA A 266 3.41 -8.14 -11.14
N THR A 267 2.29 -7.42 -11.17
CA THR A 267 1.45 -7.31 -12.36
C THR A 267 2.17 -6.62 -13.52
N ARG A 268 2.97 -5.57 -13.25
CA ARG A 268 3.77 -4.92 -14.28
C ARG A 268 4.86 -5.86 -14.81
N TRP A 269 5.57 -6.56 -13.93
CA TRP A 269 6.61 -7.50 -14.34
C TRP A 269 6.03 -8.63 -15.20
N ILE A 270 4.93 -9.24 -14.78
CA ILE A 270 4.25 -10.31 -15.53
C ILE A 270 3.84 -9.82 -16.91
N TRP A 271 3.16 -8.66 -16.99
CA TRP A 271 2.72 -8.12 -18.27
C TRP A 271 3.90 -7.90 -19.23
N ARG A 272 5.01 -7.34 -18.74
CA ARG A 272 6.23 -7.15 -19.56
C ARG A 272 6.83 -8.46 -20.07
N GLN A 273 6.74 -9.53 -19.30
CA GLN A 273 7.19 -10.85 -19.76
C GLN A 273 6.27 -11.41 -20.87
N LEU A 274 4.96 -11.19 -20.75
CA LEU A 274 4.00 -11.60 -21.78
C LEU A 274 4.17 -10.78 -23.06
N ASP A 275 4.38 -9.47 -22.95
CA ASP A 275 4.68 -8.57 -24.06
C ASP A 275 5.99 -8.95 -24.77
N ALA A 276 6.96 -9.49 -24.04
CA ALA A 276 8.22 -10.04 -24.57
C ALA A 276 8.08 -11.45 -25.18
N GLY A 277 6.86 -11.97 -25.33
CA GLY A 277 6.57 -13.23 -26.02
C GLY A 277 6.43 -14.46 -25.12
N ARG A 278 6.44 -14.32 -23.78
CA ARG A 278 6.09 -15.42 -22.90
C ARG A 278 4.59 -15.72 -22.96
N THR A 279 4.21 -16.88 -22.51
CA THR A 279 2.81 -17.30 -22.47
C THR A 279 2.34 -17.56 -21.04
N LEU A 280 1.07 -17.31 -20.80
CA LEU A 280 0.38 -17.69 -19.57
C LEU A 280 -0.90 -18.42 -19.99
N PRO A 281 -1.03 -19.73 -19.74
CA PRO A 281 -2.22 -20.47 -20.12
C PRO A 281 -3.39 -20.11 -19.21
N LEU A 282 -4.39 -19.43 -19.78
CA LEU A 282 -5.57 -18.97 -19.06
C LEU A 282 -6.84 -19.63 -19.61
N ARG A 283 -7.69 -20.10 -18.70
CA ARG A 283 -9.04 -20.61 -18.99
C ARG A 283 -10.10 -19.53 -18.71
N PRO A 284 -11.29 -19.64 -19.27
CA PRO A 284 -12.36 -18.69 -19.04
C PRO A 284 -12.72 -18.53 -17.55
N LEU A 285 -12.90 -17.26 -17.14
CA LEU A 285 -13.38 -16.87 -15.82
C LEU A 285 -14.53 -15.86 -16.01
N PRO A 286 -15.79 -16.32 -16.18
CA PRO A 286 -16.92 -15.45 -16.50
C PRO A 286 -17.40 -14.69 -15.26
N LEU A 287 -16.68 -13.63 -14.89
CA LEU A 287 -17.00 -12.74 -13.80
C LEU A 287 -17.11 -11.29 -14.30
N LYS A 288 -18.02 -10.52 -13.73
CA LYS A 288 -18.06 -9.07 -13.88
C LYS A 288 -17.30 -8.43 -12.71
N VAL A 289 -16.23 -7.71 -13.00
CA VAL A 289 -15.35 -7.13 -11.97
C VAL A 289 -15.18 -5.64 -12.18
N VAL A 290 -15.01 -4.90 -11.08
CA VAL A 290 -14.62 -3.49 -11.10
C VAL A 290 -13.23 -3.31 -10.54
N TYR A 291 -12.41 -2.51 -11.22
CA TYR A 291 -11.04 -2.24 -10.79
C TYR A 291 -10.94 -0.86 -10.14
N HIS A 292 -10.47 -0.84 -8.90
CA HIS A 292 -10.07 0.38 -8.19
C HIS A 292 -8.56 0.60 -8.30
N THR A 293 -8.17 1.73 -8.91
CA THR A 293 -6.76 2.16 -8.97
C THR A 293 -6.30 2.73 -7.62
N PRO A 294 -5.36 2.07 -6.91
CA PRO A 294 -4.81 2.62 -5.67
C PRO A 294 -4.02 3.91 -5.91
N CYS A 295 -4.00 4.80 -4.91
CA CYS A 295 -3.34 6.12 -5.05
C CYS A 295 -1.83 6.01 -5.39
N HIS A 296 -1.09 5.06 -4.81
CA HIS A 296 0.32 4.86 -5.13
C HIS A 296 0.52 4.24 -6.51
N MET A 297 -0.43 3.42 -6.98
CA MET A 297 -0.46 2.91 -8.35
C MET A 297 -0.65 4.05 -9.36
N GLU A 298 -1.59 4.96 -9.06
CA GLU A 298 -1.82 6.18 -9.85
C GLU A 298 -0.55 7.04 -9.89
N LYS A 299 0.15 7.23 -8.75
CA LYS A 299 1.41 7.98 -8.69
C LYS A 299 2.53 7.36 -9.54
N MET A 300 2.60 6.05 -9.61
CA MET A 300 3.58 5.34 -10.46
C MET A 300 3.20 5.33 -11.94
N GLY A 301 1.93 5.58 -12.30
CA GLY A 301 1.43 5.48 -13.66
C GLY A 301 1.34 4.03 -14.17
N TRP A 302 1.21 3.03 -13.29
CA TRP A 302 1.34 1.62 -13.66
C TRP A 302 0.02 0.85 -13.73
N SER A 303 -1.12 1.48 -13.54
CA SER A 303 -2.44 0.83 -13.58
C SER A 303 -2.71 0.12 -14.92
N LEU A 304 -2.20 0.66 -16.04
CA LEU A 304 -2.38 0.07 -17.36
C LEU A 304 -1.89 -1.37 -17.42
N TYR A 305 -0.76 -1.68 -16.81
CA TYR A 305 -0.19 -3.05 -16.82
C TYR A 305 -1.13 -4.06 -16.15
N THR A 306 -1.74 -3.70 -15.03
CA THR A 306 -2.72 -4.56 -14.37
C THR A 306 -3.99 -4.71 -15.20
N LEU A 307 -4.47 -3.62 -15.80
CA LEU A 307 -5.66 -3.66 -16.65
C LEU A 307 -5.47 -4.55 -17.88
N GLU A 308 -4.33 -4.43 -18.56
CA GLU A 308 -4.02 -5.28 -19.70
C GLU A 308 -3.90 -6.75 -19.31
N LEU A 309 -3.29 -7.08 -18.16
CA LEU A 309 -3.26 -8.44 -17.64
C LEU A 309 -4.66 -9.01 -17.38
N LEU A 310 -5.53 -8.24 -16.76
CA LEU A 310 -6.89 -8.69 -16.46
C LEU A 310 -7.70 -8.92 -17.75
N ARG A 311 -7.48 -8.11 -18.80
CA ARG A 311 -8.13 -8.27 -20.11
C ARG A 311 -7.73 -9.55 -20.84
N LEU A 312 -6.58 -10.16 -20.50
CA LEU A 312 -6.17 -11.44 -21.06
C LEU A 312 -7.00 -12.61 -20.53
N ILE A 313 -7.72 -12.47 -19.41
CA ILE A 313 -8.55 -13.53 -18.85
C ILE A 313 -9.82 -13.68 -19.69
N PRO A 314 -10.00 -14.83 -20.40
CA PRO A 314 -11.18 -14.99 -21.26
C PRO A 314 -12.47 -14.94 -20.45
N GLY A 315 -13.48 -14.25 -20.96
CA GLY A 315 -14.79 -14.11 -20.33
C GLY A 315 -14.88 -13.15 -19.14
N LEU A 316 -13.75 -12.56 -18.71
CA LEU A 316 -13.76 -11.54 -17.66
C LEU A 316 -14.33 -10.21 -18.20
N GLN A 317 -15.37 -9.68 -17.56
CA GLN A 317 -15.91 -8.36 -17.85
C GLN A 317 -15.32 -7.35 -16.86
N LEU A 318 -14.38 -6.52 -17.36
CA LEU A 318 -13.63 -5.56 -16.56
C LEU A 318 -14.17 -4.15 -16.76
N GLU A 319 -14.67 -3.52 -15.70
CA GLU A 319 -14.99 -2.11 -15.61
C GLU A 319 -13.93 -1.39 -14.77
N VAL A 320 -13.43 -0.26 -15.25
CA VAL A 320 -12.45 0.57 -14.54
C VAL A 320 -13.16 1.73 -13.89
N LEU A 321 -13.08 1.82 -12.56
CA LEU A 321 -13.73 2.89 -11.80
C LEU A 321 -12.95 4.20 -11.94
N ASP A 322 -13.68 5.33 -11.82
CA ASP A 322 -13.06 6.64 -11.69
C ASP A 322 -12.10 6.65 -10.50
N SER A 323 -10.93 7.28 -10.68
CA SER A 323 -9.93 7.31 -9.63
C SER A 323 -10.40 8.12 -8.42
N GLN A 324 -10.69 7.42 -7.32
CA GLN A 324 -11.04 7.99 -6.02
C GLN A 324 -10.15 7.38 -4.94
N CYS A 325 -9.93 8.12 -3.84
CA CYS A 325 -9.21 7.56 -2.69
C CYS A 325 -10.16 6.68 -1.88
N CYS A 326 -9.69 5.50 -1.44
CA CYS A 326 -10.47 4.64 -0.55
C CYS A 326 -10.62 5.19 0.89
N GLY A 327 -9.79 6.15 1.28
CA GLY A 327 -9.88 6.85 2.56
C GLY A 327 -9.20 6.16 3.76
N ILE A 328 -8.73 4.91 3.64
CA ILE A 328 -8.12 4.21 4.78
C ILE A 328 -6.71 4.71 5.13
N ALA A 329 -5.91 5.01 4.11
CA ALA A 329 -4.54 5.52 4.23
C ALA A 329 -3.70 4.74 5.28
N GLY A 330 -3.48 3.46 5.02
CA GLY A 330 -2.77 2.57 5.93
C GLY A 330 -3.48 2.43 7.27
N THR A 331 -2.97 3.09 8.30
CA THR A 331 -3.53 3.01 9.67
C THR A 331 -4.44 4.19 10.04
N TYR A 332 -4.53 5.23 9.20
CA TYR A 332 -5.30 6.45 9.47
C TYR A 332 -6.77 6.16 9.76
N GLY A 333 -7.41 5.40 8.90
CA GLY A 333 -8.83 5.08 8.99
C GLY A 333 -9.20 4.14 10.13
N PHE A 334 -8.24 3.52 10.82
CA PHE A 334 -8.51 2.68 12.00
C PHE A 334 -8.67 3.50 13.28
N LYS A 335 -8.22 4.75 13.31
CA LYS A 335 -8.29 5.63 14.48
C LYS A 335 -9.68 6.23 14.60
N SER A 336 -10.26 6.21 15.80
CA SER A 336 -11.64 6.66 16.06
C SER A 336 -11.86 8.11 15.64
N GLU A 337 -10.90 8.99 15.90
CA GLU A 337 -10.95 10.41 15.50
C GLU A 337 -10.92 10.63 13.98
N ASN A 338 -10.38 9.67 13.23
CA ASN A 338 -10.23 9.76 11.77
C ASN A 338 -11.31 8.97 11.00
N TYR A 339 -12.04 8.09 11.68
CA TYR A 339 -13.02 7.21 11.03
C TYR A 339 -14.06 7.98 10.19
N PRO A 340 -14.70 9.07 10.71
CA PRO A 340 -15.68 9.82 9.91
C PRO A 340 -15.06 10.40 8.63
N SER A 341 -13.88 11.01 8.74
CA SER A 341 -13.16 11.56 7.57
C SER A 341 -12.75 10.46 6.59
N SER A 342 -12.28 9.31 7.10
CA SER A 342 -11.92 8.15 6.28
C SER A 342 -13.10 7.64 5.46
N GLN A 343 -14.29 7.54 6.06
CA GLN A 343 -15.52 7.12 5.37
C GLN A 343 -15.98 8.17 4.35
N ALA A 344 -15.94 9.44 4.70
CA ALA A 344 -16.32 10.53 3.80
C ALA A 344 -15.39 10.62 2.57
N ILE A 345 -14.09 10.41 2.76
CA ILE A 345 -13.11 10.33 1.65
C ILE A 345 -13.44 9.17 0.71
N GLY A 346 -13.75 7.99 1.26
CA GLY A 346 -14.03 6.78 0.48
C GLY A 346 -15.42 6.72 -0.15
N ALA A 347 -16.37 7.53 0.32
CA ALA A 347 -17.77 7.44 -0.07
C ALA A 347 -18.01 7.48 -1.60
N PRO A 348 -17.32 8.31 -2.41
CA PRO A 348 -17.48 8.26 -3.87
C PRO A 348 -17.07 6.91 -4.48
N LEU A 349 -15.96 6.31 -4.00
CA LEU A 349 -15.53 4.99 -4.44
C LEU A 349 -16.55 3.91 -4.05
N PHE A 350 -17.04 3.94 -2.81
CA PHE A 350 -17.99 2.93 -2.32
C PHE A 350 -19.28 2.95 -3.15
N ARG A 351 -19.76 4.15 -3.50
CA ARG A 351 -20.93 4.31 -4.37
C ARG A 351 -20.69 3.71 -5.75
N GLN A 352 -19.57 4.01 -6.40
CA GLN A 352 -19.24 3.44 -7.72
C GLN A 352 -19.23 1.90 -7.67
N ILE A 353 -18.65 1.31 -6.61
CA ILE A 353 -18.59 -0.14 -6.44
C ILE A 353 -19.98 -0.74 -6.26
N GLU A 354 -20.84 -0.13 -5.44
CA GLU A 354 -22.19 -0.65 -5.20
C GLU A 354 -23.09 -0.51 -6.45
N GLU A 355 -22.98 0.60 -7.17
CA GLU A 355 -23.79 0.89 -8.36
C GLU A 355 -23.33 0.12 -9.61
N SER A 356 -22.10 -0.43 -9.63
CA SER A 356 -21.54 -1.13 -10.79
C SER A 356 -22.25 -2.43 -11.16
N GLY A 357 -22.95 -3.05 -10.21
CA GLY A 357 -23.52 -4.40 -10.37
C GLY A 357 -22.45 -5.50 -10.58
N ALA A 358 -21.18 -5.24 -10.23
CA ALA A 358 -20.12 -6.23 -10.35
C ALA A 358 -20.23 -7.33 -9.29
N ASP A 359 -19.69 -8.51 -9.61
CA ASP A 359 -19.59 -9.63 -8.69
C ASP A 359 -18.50 -9.37 -7.62
N LEU A 360 -17.46 -8.61 -7.99
CA LEU A 360 -16.22 -8.52 -7.24
C LEU A 360 -15.51 -7.19 -7.55
N ALA A 361 -14.90 -6.57 -6.54
CA ALA A 361 -13.94 -5.48 -6.70
C ALA A 361 -12.50 -6.01 -6.78
N ILE A 362 -11.64 -5.34 -7.52
CA ILE A 362 -10.24 -5.70 -7.72
C ILE A 362 -9.34 -4.52 -7.40
N THR A 363 -8.22 -4.77 -6.71
CA THR A 363 -7.22 -3.73 -6.43
C THR A 363 -5.83 -4.30 -6.11
N ASP A 364 -4.76 -3.59 -6.49
CA ASP A 364 -3.36 -3.93 -6.16
C ASP A 364 -2.90 -3.38 -4.79
N CYS A 365 -3.84 -3.16 -3.87
CA CYS A 365 -3.52 -2.59 -2.56
C CYS A 365 -4.35 -3.25 -1.47
N GLU A 366 -3.68 -3.92 -0.55
CA GLU A 366 -4.27 -4.64 0.57
C GLU A 366 -5.08 -3.75 1.53
N THR A 367 -4.64 -2.52 1.74
CA THR A 367 -5.39 -1.60 2.61
C THR A 367 -6.64 -1.06 1.90
N CYS A 368 -6.59 -0.84 0.58
CA CYS A 368 -7.79 -0.54 -0.20
C CYS A 368 -8.78 -1.71 -0.17
N LYS A 369 -8.29 -2.97 -0.31
CA LYS A 369 -9.13 -4.17 -0.15
C LYS A 369 -9.87 -4.15 1.18
N TRP A 370 -9.18 -3.95 2.29
CA TRP A 370 -9.83 -3.90 3.61
C TRP A 370 -10.87 -2.79 3.70
N GLN A 371 -10.59 -1.61 3.15
CA GLN A 371 -11.54 -0.50 3.18
C GLN A 371 -12.80 -0.79 2.36
N ILE A 372 -12.64 -1.35 1.17
CA ILE A 372 -13.75 -1.74 0.29
C ILE A 372 -14.62 -2.78 0.98
N GLU A 373 -14.04 -3.87 1.47
CA GLU A 373 -14.78 -4.94 2.14
C GLU A 373 -15.47 -4.52 3.45
N MET A 374 -14.94 -3.49 4.14
CA MET A 374 -15.56 -2.95 5.35
C MET A 374 -16.66 -1.93 5.07
N SER A 375 -16.69 -1.36 3.87
CA SER A 375 -17.53 -0.19 3.56
C SER A 375 -18.49 -0.42 2.41
N THR A 376 -18.42 -1.59 1.78
CA THR A 376 -19.33 -2.03 0.69
C THR A 376 -19.84 -3.45 0.94
N SER A 377 -20.83 -3.87 0.18
CA SER A 377 -21.34 -5.26 0.18
C SER A 377 -20.44 -6.21 -0.61
N LYS A 378 -19.46 -5.69 -1.35
CA LYS A 378 -18.66 -6.46 -2.31
C LYS A 378 -17.39 -7.03 -1.67
N ARG A 379 -17.06 -8.25 -2.05
CA ARG A 379 -15.72 -8.80 -1.84
C ARG A 379 -14.73 -8.05 -2.73
N CYS A 380 -13.48 -8.03 -2.28
CA CYS A 380 -12.39 -7.43 -3.04
C CYS A 380 -11.22 -8.41 -3.12
N GLU A 381 -10.66 -8.60 -4.30
CA GLU A 381 -9.54 -9.52 -4.50
C GLU A 381 -8.36 -8.82 -5.18
N HIS A 382 -7.21 -9.49 -5.16
CA HIS A 382 -6.01 -9.01 -5.82
C HIS A 382 -5.97 -9.52 -7.28
N PRO A 383 -5.48 -8.74 -8.26
CA PRO A 383 -5.33 -9.18 -9.66
C PRO A 383 -4.62 -10.53 -9.82
N ILE A 384 -3.56 -10.76 -9.05
CA ILE A 384 -2.80 -12.03 -9.05
C ILE A 384 -3.68 -13.22 -8.64
N THR A 385 -4.61 -13.02 -7.71
CA THR A 385 -5.54 -14.09 -7.31
C THR A 385 -6.48 -14.47 -8.46
N LEU A 386 -6.95 -13.49 -9.24
CA LEU A 386 -7.77 -13.79 -10.44
C LEU A 386 -6.96 -14.52 -11.51
N LEU A 387 -5.73 -14.07 -11.78
CA LEU A 387 -4.84 -14.79 -12.70
C LEU A 387 -4.62 -16.25 -12.25
N ALA A 388 -4.36 -16.45 -10.96
CA ALA A 388 -4.17 -17.80 -10.40
C ALA A 388 -5.44 -18.68 -10.47
N GLN A 389 -6.64 -18.09 -10.35
CA GLN A 389 -7.91 -18.78 -10.55
C GLN A 389 -8.16 -19.14 -12.02
N ALA A 390 -7.70 -18.28 -12.92
CA ALA A 390 -7.84 -18.48 -14.36
C ALA A 390 -6.74 -19.38 -14.98
N LEU A 391 -5.75 -19.84 -14.22
CA LEU A 391 -4.75 -20.78 -14.76
C LEU A 391 -5.41 -22.07 -15.25
N ALA A 392 -4.97 -22.55 -16.44
CA ALA A 392 -5.44 -23.77 -17.07
C ALA A 392 -4.97 -25.05 -16.35
#